data_fd47ad739734bf0f5afa9ebee0737d2a
#
_entry.id   fd47ad739734bf0f5afa9ebee0737d2a
#
_cell.length_a   1.000
_cell.length_b   1.000
_cell.length_c   1.000
_cell.angle_alpha   90.00
_cell.angle_beta   90.00
_cell.angle_gamma   90.00
#
_symmetry.space_group_name_H-M   'P 1'
#
loop_
_entity.id
_entity.type
_entity.pdbx_description
1 polymer ?
#
loop_
_entity_poly.entity_id
_entity_poly.type
_entity_poly.pdbx_seq_one_letter_code
_entity_poly.pdbx_strand_id
1 'polypeptide(L)'
;MVVLEEILVANSVGLLVLIVSMLSKIEIKKERHLSGRIFDGMMMLTFFALILETVTFLLDGKPGTVVHFLQYATNAYLFLASSCVGILWVLFVDIRISRSITRIKRWVKVLSIPYVALIVLIVCDFFGTGIIFSINEQNVYQRGELVILTYAFVFCCYFITLVLANFAVKRNGHIRFFPVHYFVIPSLLGTLVQGMFYGLSAGWLCLSIALLFVQLHISNQNAYEDELSGLYNRKYFVWMVEKLTGSKKDHTIGAIMMDIDRFKSINDEFGHSVGDDAIRSIGWILMNIVTDNTVAFRVGGDEFVILLMDGTEADMEQLCSTINERVSEFNKTEGKPYLLSVSMGYSTSQTVGTSLDHFFHQLDQKMYEQKALRYAKKD
;
A
#
# COMPACT_ATOMS: atom_id res chain seq x y z
N MET A 1 24.60 17.38 28.58
CA MET A 1 23.27 17.28 29.20
C MET A 1 22.17 17.62 28.20
N VAL A 2 22.21 18.77 27.51
CA VAL A 2 21.20 19.19 26.50
C VAL A 2 20.99 18.16 25.39
N VAL A 3 22.06 17.64 24.80
CA VAL A 3 22.00 16.64 23.69
C VAL A 3 21.24 15.35 24.10
N LEU A 4 21.45 14.87 25.33
CA LEU A 4 20.79 13.65 25.80
C LEU A 4 19.29 13.87 26.03
N GLU A 5 18.88 15.04 26.52
CA GLU A 5 17.46 15.38 26.71
C GLU A 5 16.73 15.46 25.35
N GLU A 6 17.35 16.06 24.35
CA GLU A 6 16.79 16.16 22.99
C GLU A 6 16.59 14.77 22.36
N ILE A 7 17.57 13.87 22.52
CA ILE A 7 17.49 12.49 22.01
C ILE A 7 16.40 11.70 22.74
N LEU A 8 16.32 11.83 24.07
CA LEU A 8 15.28 11.18 24.85
C LEU A 8 13.87 11.62 24.42
N VAL A 9 13.69 12.92 24.19
CA VAL A 9 12.41 13.46 23.71
C VAL A 9 12.10 12.95 22.32
N ALA A 10 13.04 13.04 21.36
CA ALA A 10 12.84 12.60 20.00
C ALA A 10 12.46 11.10 19.92
N ASN A 11 13.22 10.25 20.62
CA ASN A 11 12.98 8.82 20.64
C ASN A 11 11.68 8.45 21.36
N SER A 12 11.33 9.16 22.44
CA SER A 12 10.04 8.96 23.14
C SER A 12 8.86 9.32 22.26
N VAL A 13 8.93 10.42 21.51
CA VAL A 13 7.91 10.80 20.52
C VAL A 13 7.82 9.75 19.42
N GLY A 14 8.96 9.30 18.88
CA GLY A 14 9.00 8.23 17.87
C GLY A 14 8.36 6.93 18.34
N LEU A 15 8.64 6.52 19.59
CA LEU A 15 8.03 5.34 20.21
C LEU A 15 6.52 5.52 20.39
N LEU A 16 6.07 6.68 20.85
CA LEU A 16 4.63 6.97 20.99
C LEU A 16 3.91 6.86 19.64
N VAL A 17 4.49 7.46 18.59
CA VAL A 17 3.96 7.41 17.23
C VAL A 17 3.82 5.95 16.75
N LEU A 18 4.85 5.11 16.97
CA LEU A 18 4.80 3.70 16.57
C LEU A 18 3.79 2.89 17.41
N ILE A 19 3.72 3.12 18.72
CA ILE A 19 2.75 2.43 19.58
C ILE A 19 1.32 2.75 19.14
N VAL A 20 1.00 4.03 18.93
CA VAL A 20 -0.32 4.44 18.42
C VAL A 20 -0.60 3.80 17.04
N SER A 21 0.40 3.76 16.16
CA SER A 21 0.31 3.10 14.86
C SER A 21 0.05 1.60 14.99
N MET A 22 0.72 0.90 15.89
CA MET A 22 0.52 -0.53 16.15
C MET A 22 -0.86 -0.83 16.75
N LEU A 23 -1.32 -0.01 17.69
CA LEU A 23 -2.64 -0.16 18.34
C LEU A 23 -3.78 0.05 17.35
N SER A 24 -3.70 1.07 16.49
CA SER A 24 -4.73 1.35 15.47
C SER A 24 -4.87 0.22 14.43
N LYS A 25 -3.85 -0.62 14.27
CA LYS A 25 -3.86 -1.77 13.37
C LYS A 25 -4.55 -3.01 13.96
N ILE A 26 -4.66 -3.12 15.28
CA ILE A 26 -5.26 -4.29 15.95
C ILE A 26 -6.75 -4.43 15.60
N GLU A 27 -7.45 -3.31 15.32
CA GLU A 27 -8.86 -3.31 14.93
C GLU A 27 -9.10 -3.81 13.50
N ILE A 28 -8.08 -3.78 12.61
CA ILE A 28 -8.17 -4.20 11.20
C ILE A 28 -7.71 -5.66 11.06
N LYS A 29 -8.29 -6.56 11.86
CA LYS A 29 -7.90 -7.95 11.93
C LYS A 29 -8.64 -8.78 10.87
N LYS A 30 -8.23 -8.71 9.58
CA LYS A 30 -8.47 -9.80 8.62
C LYS A 30 -7.42 -9.79 7.50
N GLU A 31 -6.81 -10.96 7.32
CA GLU A 31 -5.82 -11.35 6.30
C GLU A 31 -4.39 -10.79 6.48
N ARG A 32 -3.52 -11.66 7.00
CA ARG A 32 -2.07 -11.44 7.06
C ARG A 32 -1.44 -11.65 5.68
N HIS A 33 -1.72 -10.76 4.74
CA HIS A 33 -1.00 -10.74 3.47
C HIS A 33 0.52 -10.52 3.71
N LEU A 34 1.35 -11.05 2.81
CA LEU A 34 2.81 -10.92 2.90
C LEU A 34 3.25 -9.46 3.07
N SER A 35 2.61 -8.52 2.38
CA SER A 35 2.88 -7.07 2.53
C SER A 35 2.67 -6.56 3.96
N GLY A 36 1.61 -7.02 4.64
CA GLY A 36 1.36 -6.66 6.05
C GLY A 36 2.46 -7.16 6.98
N ARG A 37 2.94 -8.41 6.79
CA ARG A 37 4.04 -8.97 7.57
C ARG A 37 5.37 -8.24 7.37
N ILE A 38 5.65 -7.80 6.12
CA ILE A 38 6.83 -6.99 5.80
C ILE A 38 6.74 -5.64 6.51
N PHE A 39 5.57 -5.00 6.48
CA PHE A 39 5.34 -3.72 7.16
C PHE A 39 5.46 -3.84 8.68
N ASP A 40 4.94 -4.91 9.28
CA ASP A 40 5.11 -5.20 10.72
C ASP A 40 6.59 -5.37 11.08
N GLY A 41 7.36 -6.04 10.23
CA GLY A 41 8.81 -6.17 10.41
C GLY A 41 9.52 -4.82 10.45
N MET A 42 9.17 -3.89 9.55
CA MET A 42 9.73 -2.53 9.56
C MET A 42 9.38 -1.78 10.85
N MET A 43 8.12 -1.86 11.31
CA MET A 43 7.71 -1.20 12.55
C MET A 43 8.46 -1.77 13.77
N MET A 44 8.62 -3.10 13.86
CA MET A 44 9.34 -3.75 14.97
C MET A 44 10.83 -3.38 14.97
N LEU A 45 11.49 -3.39 13.81
CA LEU A 45 12.90 -2.97 13.71
C LEU A 45 13.08 -1.52 14.15
N THR A 46 12.18 -0.62 13.73
CA THR A 46 12.22 0.80 14.10
C THR A 46 11.93 1.00 15.60
N PHE A 47 11.00 0.23 16.16
CA PHE A 47 10.67 0.28 17.58
C PHE A 47 11.89 -0.06 18.46
N PHE A 48 12.55 -1.17 18.15
CA PHE A 48 13.77 -1.54 18.90
C PHE A 48 14.93 -0.58 18.62
N ALA A 49 15.02 -0.01 17.43
CA ALA A 49 16.06 0.97 17.10
C ALA A 49 15.94 2.25 17.95
N LEU A 50 14.75 2.78 18.16
CA LEU A 50 14.52 3.94 19.03
C LEU A 50 14.93 3.67 20.48
N ILE A 51 14.64 2.48 21.00
CA ILE A 51 15.06 2.08 22.34
C ILE A 51 16.60 1.96 22.40
N LEU A 52 17.21 1.23 21.45
CA LEU A 52 18.62 0.95 21.46
C LEU A 52 19.46 2.19 21.14
N GLU A 53 18.97 3.12 20.33
CA GLU A 53 19.62 4.41 20.13
C GLU A 53 19.69 5.19 21.44
N THR A 54 18.60 5.24 22.20
CA THR A 54 18.60 5.86 23.53
C THR A 54 19.60 5.19 24.45
N VAL A 55 19.66 3.86 24.48
CA VAL A 55 20.64 3.10 25.27
C VAL A 55 22.07 3.42 24.85
N THR A 56 22.35 3.53 23.54
CA THR A 56 23.65 3.90 23.01
C THR A 56 24.15 5.22 23.58
N PHE A 57 23.33 6.27 23.55
CA PHE A 57 23.70 7.58 24.11
C PHE A 57 23.80 7.58 25.65
N LEU A 58 22.99 6.77 26.34
CA LEU A 58 23.11 6.62 27.81
C LEU A 58 24.39 5.91 28.24
N LEU A 59 24.94 5.05 27.42
CA LEU A 59 26.16 4.29 27.69
C LEU A 59 27.43 5.01 27.21
N ASP A 60 27.32 5.99 26.33
CA ASP A 60 28.47 6.68 25.71
C ASP A 60 29.39 7.30 26.76
N GLY A 61 30.68 6.99 26.69
CA GLY A 61 31.69 7.43 27.64
C GLY A 61 31.64 6.82 29.04
N LYS A 62 30.78 5.84 29.32
CA LYS A 62 30.75 5.16 30.62
C LYS A 62 31.77 4.02 30.66
N PRO A 63 32.50 3.87 31.79
CA PRO A 63 33.54 2.84 31.90
C PRO A 63 32.96 1.43 32.07
N GLY A 64 33.68 0.42 31.64
CA GLY A 64 33.39 -0.99 31.88
C GLY A 64 33.38 -1.83 30.62
N THR A 65 33.86 -3.07 30.73
CA THR A 65 33.91 -4.03 29.59
C THR A 65 32.53 -4.42 29.07
N VAL A 66 31.56 -4.56 29.97
CA VAL A 66 30.17 -4.84 29.59
C VAL A 66 29.58 -3.65 28.81
N VAL A 67 29.91 -2.42 29.22
CA VAL A 67 29.47 -1.20 28.53
C VAL A 67 30.05 -1.15 27.12
N HIS A 68 31.34 -1.51 26.97
CA HIS A 68 32.01 -1.59 25.66
C HIS A 68 31.27 -2.54 24.71
N PHE A 69 30.97 -3.76 25.18
CA PHE A 69 30.23 -4.75 24.40
C PHE A 69 28.81 -4.27 24.04
N LEU A 70 28.09 -3.68 25.01
CA LEU A 70 26.74 -3.16 24.76
C LEU A 70 26.76 -1.99 23.77
N GLN A 71 27.72 -1.07 23.88
CA GLN A 71 27.91 0.02 22.93
C GLN A 71 28.13 -0.52 21.50
N TYR A 72 28.98 -1.53 21.37
CA TYR A 72 29.20 -2.17 20.08
C TYR A 72 27.91 -2.82 19.55
N ALA A 73 27.23 -3.63 20.34
CA ALA A 73 26.06 -4.37 19.95
C ALA A 73 24.88 -3.46 19.56
N THR A 74 24.65 -2.38 20.31
CA THR A 74 23.58 -1.42 20.02
C THR A 74 23.86 -0.64 18.73
N ASN A 75 25.09 -0.14 18.51
CA ASN A 75 25.47 0.53 17.27
C ASN A 75 25.40 -0.41 16.06
N ALA A 76 25.89 -1.64 16.19
CA ALA A 76 25.78 -2.67 15.15
C ALA A 76 24.32 -2.92 14.76
N TYR A 77 23.42 -3.06 15.75
CA TYR A 77 22.00 -3.18 15.51
C TYR A 77 21.44 -2.00 14.71
N LEU A 78 21.76 -0.75 15.08
CA LEU A 78 21.25 0.44 14.40
C LEU A 78 21.63 0.47 12.93
N PHE A 79 22.88 0.16 12.56
CA PHE A 79 23.31 0.08 11.17
C PHE A 79 22.64 -1.06 10.39
N LEU A 80 22.53 -2.24 11.00
CA LEU A 80 21.87 -3.39 10.38
C LEU A 80 20.36 -3.17 10.23
N ALA A 81 19.71 -2.62 11.25
CA ALA A 81 18.28 -2.36 11.22
C ALA A 81 17.91 -1.32 10.16
N SER A 82 18.67 -0.21 10.03
CA SER A 82 18.41 0.81 9.01
C SER A 82 18.51 0.23 7.60
N SER A 83 19.52 -0.58 7.33
CA SER A 83 19.71 -1.26 6.05
C SER A 83 18.63 -2.31 5.78
N CYS A 84 18.22 -3.06 6.81
CA CYS A 84 17.14 -4.04 6.71
C CYS A 84 15.78 -3.37 6.42
N VAL A 85 15.48 -2.25 7.07
CA VAL A 85 14.26 -1.47 6.77
C VAL A 85 14.27 -0.99 5.33
N GLY A 86 15.41 -0.54 4.79
CA GLY A 86 15.54 -0.18 3.37
C GLY A 86 15.19 -1.35 2.44
N ILE A 87 15.70 -2.56 2.72
CA ILE A 87 15.35 -3.78 1.95
C ILE A 87 13.87 -4.08 2.07
N LEU A 88 13.34 -4.12 3.29
CA LEU A 88 11.91 -4.42 3.54
C LEU A 88 11.00 -3.42 2.82
N TRP A 89 11.42 -2.15 2.73
CA TRP A 89 10.69 -1.14 1.99
C TRP A 89 10.64 -1.44 0.48
N VAL A 90 11.77 -1.85 -0.15
CA VAL A 90 11.77 -2.29 -1.56
C VAL A 90 10.82 -3.46 -1.77
N LEU A 91 10.89 -4.48 -0.89
CA LEU A 91 10.02 -5.66 -0.98
C LEU A 91 8.55 -5.30 -0.80
N PHE A 92 8.24 -4.39 0.14
CA PHE A 92 6.90 -3.91 0.40
C PHE A 92 6.30 -3.17 -0.79
N VAL A 93 7.07 -2.26 -1.41
CA VAL A 93 6.63 -1.52 -2.60
C VAL A 93 6.45 -2.45 -3.79
N ASP A 94 7.41 -3.36 -4.03
CA ASP A 94 7.34 -4.27 -5.18
C ASP A 94 6.15 -5.25 -5.08
N ILE A 95 5.85 -5.82 -3.90
CA ILE A 95 4.69 -6.71 -3.72
C ILE A 95 3.36 -5.97 -3.93
N ARG A 96 3.30 -4.71 -3.52
CA ARG A 96 2.12 -3.87 -3.73
C ARG A 96 1.89 -3.55 -5.20
N ILE A 97 2.95 -3.36 -5.98
CA ILE A 97 2.90 -3.05 -7.41
C ILE A 97 2.69 -4.31 -8.25
N SER A 98 3.51 -5.35 -8.03
CA SER A 98 3.61 -6.50 -8.94
C SER A 98 2.76 -7.69 -8.52
N ARG A 99 2.39 -7.81 -7.24
CA ARG A 99 1.75 -8.98 -6.61
C ARG A 99 2.48 -10.30 -6.90
N SER A 100 3.77 -10.25 -7.25
CA SER A 100 4.56 -11.40 -7.71
C SER A 100 5.56 -11.86 -6.66
N ILE A 101 5.35 -13.06 -6.11
CA ILE A 101 6.26 -13.71 -5.16
C ILE A 101 7.62 -14.01 -5.82
N THR A 102 7.64 -14.33 -7.10
CA THR A 102 8.86 -14.64 -7.85
C THR A 102 9.78 -13.41 -7.94
N ARG A 103 9.21 -12.20 -8.13
CA ARG A 103 9.96 -10.95 -8.12
C ARG A 103 10.55 -10.67 -6.75
N ILE A 104 9.79 -10.88 -5.68
CA ILE A 104 10.28 -10.72 -4.30
C ILE A 104 11.49 -11.62 -4.04
N LYS A 105 11.42 -12.91 -4.40
CA LYS A 105 12.56 -13.82 -4.24
C LYS A 105 13.81 -13.33 -4.97
N ARG A 106 13.65 -12.70 -6.14
CA ARG A 106 14.75 -12.07 -6.89
C ARG A 106 15.32 -10.86 -6.14
N TRP A 107 14.47 -9.97 -5.64
CA TRP A 107 14.91 -8.82 -4.85
C TRP A 107 15.64 -9.23 -3.58
N VAL A 108 15.11 -10.21 -2.83
CA VAL A 108 15.79 -10.76 -1.64
C VAL A 108 17.19 -11.25 -2.02
N LYS A 109 17.33 -12.04 -3.10
CA LYS A 109 18.64 -12.54 -3.55
C LYS A 109 19.61 -11.41 -3.93
N VAL A 110 19.15 -10.37 -4.64
CA VAL A 110 20.00 -9.27 -5.07
C VAL A 110 20.42 -8.38 -3.90
N LEU A 111 19.47 -7.99 -3.04
CA LEU A 111 19.72 -7.07 -1.94
C LEU A 111 20.41 -7.74 -0.74
N SER A 112 20.34 -9.06 -0.62
CA SER A 112 21.09 -9.79 0.43
C SER A 112 22.60 -9.74 0.24
N ILE A 113 23.11 -9.62 -0.99
CA ILE A 113 24.56 -9.57 -1.26
C ILE A 113 25.21 -8.38 -0.56
N PRO A 114 24.83 -7.11 -0.85
CA PRO A 114 25.42 -5.96 -0.18
C PRO A 114 25.10 -5.93 1.33
N TYR A 115 23.95 -6.48 1.75
CA TYR A 115 23.60 -6.56 3.17
C TYR A 115 24.50 -7.53 3.93
N VAL A 116 24.79 -8.70 3.37
CA VAL A 116 25.76 -9.64 3.97
C VAL A 116 27.17 -9.05 4.01
N ALA A 117 27.58 -8.33 2.96
CA ALA A 117 28.85 -7.62 2.97
C ALA A 117 28.92 -6.59 4.12
N LEU A 118 27.84 -5.84 4.36
CA LEU A 118 27.74 -4.92 5.50
C LEU A 118 27.84 -5.65 6.85
N ILE A 119 27.18 -6.80 7.00
CA ILE A 119 27.30 -7.63 8.22
C ILE A 119 28.77 -8.02 8.45
N VAL A 120 29.46 -8.47 7.39
CA VAL A 120 30.88 -8.86 7.49
C VAL A 120 31.73 -7.68 7.94
N LEU A 121 31.54 -6.48 7.36
CA LEU A 121 32.30 -5.27 7.75
C LEU A 121 32.05 -4.91 9.22
N ILE A 122 30.81 -4.95 9.69
CA ILE A 122 30.47 -4.67 11.10
C ILE A 122 31.09 -5.74 12.01
N VAL A 123 31.09 -7.02 11.61
CA VAL A 123 31.79 -8.06 12.39
C VAL A 123 33.31 -7.82 12.42
N CYS A 124 33.92 -7.39 11.33
CA CYS A 124 35.34 -7.00 11.32
C CYS A 124 35.62 -5.85 12.29
N ASP A 125 34.73 -4.87 12.38
CA ASP A 125 34.88 -3.75 13.31
C ASP A 125 34.88 -4.18 14.78
N PHE A 126 34.17 -5.28 15.12
CA PHE A 126 34.27 -5.88 16.45
C PHE A 126 35.69 -6.34 16.80
N PHE A 127 36.48 -6.70 15.79
CA PHE A 127 37.89 -7.07 15.95
C PHE A 127 38.85 -5.88 15.80
N GLY A 128 38.33 -4.64 15.79
CA GLY A 128 39.14 -3.41 15.87
C GLY A 128 39.49 -2.79 14.53
N THR A 129 38.84 -3.17 13.40
CA THR A 129 39.14 -2.54 12.09
C THR A 129 38.66 -1.10 11.99
N GLY A 130 37.52 -0.75 12.63
CA GLY A 130 36.96 0.61 12.62
C GLY A 130 36.49 1.09 11.24
N ILE A 131 36.15 0.18 10.33
CA ILE A 131 35.75 0.50 8.94
C ILE A 131 34.44 1.28 8.89
N ILE A 132 33.40 0.78 9.56
CA ILE A 132 32.09 1.41 9.64
C ILE A 132 31.99 2.26 10.91
N PHE A 133 32.41 1.72 12.05
CA PHE A 133 32.51 2.42 13.32
C PHE A 133 33.50 1.74 14.28
N SER A 134 33.94 2.47 15.27
CA SER A 134 34.71 1.91 16.38
C SER A 134 34.23 2.48 17.72
N ILE A 135 34.53 1.77 18.79
CA ILE A 135 34.34 2.22 20.17
C ILE A 135 35.73 2.31 20.79
N ASN A 136 36.13 3.52 21.21
CA ASN A 136 37.45 3.72 21.76
C ASN A 136 37.59 3.16 23.20
N GLU A 137 38.79 3.25 23.79
CA GLU A 137 39.07 2.75 25.16
C GLU A 137 38.22 3.46 26.24
N GLN A 138 37.73 4.65 25.97
CA GLN A 138 36.82 5.40 26.86
C GLN A 138 35.33 5.08 26.61
N ASN A 139 35.04 4.07 25.81
CA ASN A 139 33.69 3.70 25.38
C ASN A 139 32.90 4.79 24.64
N VAL A 140 33.61 5.64 23.91
CA VAL A 140 33.01 6.67 23.06
C VAL A 140 32.96 6.18 21.62
N TYR A 141 31.80 6.35 21.00
CA TYR A 141 31.54 6.01 19.60
C TYR A 141 32.35 6.92 18.65
N GLN A 142 32.94 6.31 17.62
CA GLN A 142 33.64 7.01 16.55
C GLN A 142 33.18 6.49 15.19
N ARG A 143 32.88 7.40 14.26
CA ARG A 143 32.52 7.05 12.88
C ARG A 143 33.73 6.52 12.14
N GLY A 144 33.56 5.39 11.45
CA GLY A 144 34.58 4.86 10.53
C GLY A 144 34.55 5.58 9.18
N GLU A 145 35.63 5.43 8.40
CA GLU A 145 35.78 6.09 7.10
C GLU A 145 34.71 5.66 6.08
N LEU A 146 34.29 4.41 6.12
CA LEU A 146 33.31 3.85 5.17
C LEU A 146 31.85 3.81 5.70
N VAL A 147 31.55 4.51 6.78
CA VAL A 147 30.16 4.65 7.28
C VAL A 147 29.21 5.14 6.20
N ILE A 148 29.71 5.94 5.24
CA ILE A 148 28.95 6.44 4.09
C ILE A 148 28.32 5.32 3.25
N LEU A 149 28.91 4.11 3.23
CA LEU A 149 28.38 2.96 2.50
C LEU A 149 27.02 2.51 3.05
N THR A 150 26.80 2.63 4.36
CA THR A 150 25.52 2.28 4.99
C THR A 150 24.41 3.24 4.54
N TYR A 151 24.69 4.54 4.51
CA TYR A 151 23.76 5.56 4.01
C TYR A 151 23.51 5.40 2.51
N ALA A 152 24.56 5.19 1.72
CA ALA A 152 24.46 4.97 0.28
C ALA A 152 23.57 3.76 -0.04
N PHE A 153 23.70 2.66 0.71
CA PHE A 153 22.89 1.48 0.54
C PHE A 153 21.39 1.77 0.80
N VAL A 154 21.06 2.47 1.88
CA VAL A 154 19.68 2.88 2.20
C VAL A 154 19.13 3.81 1.12
N PHE A 155 19.91 4.78 0.66
CA PHE A 155 19.49 5.70 -0.42
C PHE A 155 19.28 4.97 -1.76
N CYS A 156 20.13 3.97 -2.07
CA CYS A 156 19.89 3.10 -3.23
C CYS A 156 18.56 2.36 -3.12
N CYS A 157 18.20 1.82 -1.95
CA CYS A 157 16.91 1.20 -1.71
C CYS A 157 15.73 2.18 -1.94
N TYR A 158 15.85 3.42 -1.44
CA TYR A 158 14.82 4.46 -1.67
C TYR A 158 14.71 4.84 -3.15
N PHE A 159 15.84 5.00 -3.83
CA PHE A 159 15.87 5.29 -5.26
C PHE A 159 15.22 4.19 -6.09
N ILE A 160 15.53 2.92 -5.79
CA ILE A 160 14.89 1.76 -6.43
C ILE A 160 13.37 1.85 -6.31
N THR A 161 12.83 2.19 -5.14
CA THR A 161 11.38 2.27 -4.94
C THR A 161 10.74 3.42 -5.71
N LEU A 162 11.40 4.57 -5.84
CA LEU A 162 10.94 5.68 -6.67
C LEU A 162 10.91 5.28 -8.16
N VAL A 163 11.93 4.58 -8.63
CA VAL A 163 12.00 4.06 -10.00
C VAL A 163 10.87 3.05 -10.25
N LEU A 164 10.66 2.08 -9.34
CA LEU A 164 9.60 1.10 -9.44
C LEU A 164 8.21 1.75 -9.48
N ALA A 165 7.97 2.73 -8.62
CA ALA A 165 6.71 3.48 -8.59
C ALA A 165 6.48 4.27 -9.89
N ASN A 166 7.51 4.95 -10.41
CA ASN A 166 7.41 5.71 -11.65
C ASN A 166 7.14 4.81 -12.87
N PHE A 167 7.79 3.64 -12.95
CA PHE A 167 7.51 2.66 -14.01
C PHE A 167 6.08 2.09 -13.89
N ALA A 168 5.60 1.84 -12.68
CA ALA A 168 4.24 1.37 -12.48
C ALA A 168 3.20 2.39 -12.93
N VAL A 169 3.40 3.68 -12.62
CA VAL A 169 2.53 4.77 -13.08
C VAL A 169 2.52 4.87 -14.61
N LYS A 170 3.70 4.84 -15.24
CA LYS A 170 3.80 4.93 -16.72
C LYS A 170 3.16 3.74 -17.45
N ARG A 171 3.19 2.54 -16.84
CA ARG A 171 2.66 1.32 -17.46
C ARG A 171 1.15 1.18 -17.32
N ASN A 172 0.60 1.65 -16.22
CA ASN A 172 -0.74 1.30 -15.78
C ASN A 172 -1.64 2.53 -15.54
N GLY A 173 -1.24 3.73 -15.96
CA GLY A 173 -2.01 4.96 -15.79
C GLY A 173 -2.25 5.33 -14.31
N HIS A 174 -3.45 5.75 -13.96
CA HIS A 174 -3.83 6.15 -12.61
C HIS A 174 -4.12 4.97 -11.67
N ILE A 175 -3.32 3.91 -11.72
CA ILE A 175 -3.51 2.80 -10.82
C ILE A 175 -3.27 3.23 -9.40
N ARG A 176 -4.12 2.69 -8.50
CA ARG A 176 -3.97 2.51 -7.05
C ARG A 176 -2.57 2.95 -6.55
N PHE A 177 -2.30 4.26 -6.70
CA PHE A 177 -0.97 4.80 -6.51
C PHE A 177 -0.63 4.75 -5.02
N PHE A 178 0.30 3.88 -4.68
CA PHE A 178 0.91 3.90 -3.37
C PHE A 178 1.94 5.04 -3.34
N PRO A 179 1.71 6.11 -2.56
CA PRO A 179 2.58 7.28 -2.58
C PRO A 179 3.89 7.00 -1.84
N VAL A 180 4.85 6.40 -2.56
CA VAL A 180 6.19 6.06 -2.07
C VAL A 180 6.88 7.26 -1.42
N HIS A 181 6.57 8.48 -1.87
CA HIS A 181 7.12 9.71 -1.33
C HIS A 181 6.77 9.97 0.14
N TYR A 182 5.63 9.47 0.65
CA TYR A 182 5.28 9.59 2.08
C TYR A 182 6.25 8.84 3.01
N PHE A 183 6.90 7.81 2.51
CA PHE A 183 7.95 7.13 3.25
C PHE A 183 9.33 7.72 2.96
N VAL A 184 9.65 7.93 1.68
CA VAL A 184 10.99 8.30 1.25
C VAL A 184 11.38 9.70 1.72
N ILE A 185 10.48 10.70 1.61
CA ILE A 185 10.83 12.09 1.95
C ILE A 185 11.16 12.26 3.44
N PRO A 186 10.31 11.85 4.40
CA PRO A 186 10.66 12.02 5.82
C PRO A 186 11.89 11.20 6.21
N SER A 187 12.01 9.96 5.72
CA SER A 187 13.15 9.09 6.04
C SER A 187 14.46 9.66 5.49
N LEU A 188 14.44 10.20 4.27
CA LEU A 188 15.61 10.85 3.66
C LEU A 188 16.03 12.09 4.45
N LEU A 189 15.07 12.98 4.76
CA LEU A 189 15.34 14.20 5.51
C LEU A 189 15.92 13.88 6.90
N GLY A 190 15.32 12.94 7.63
CA GLY A 190 15.81 12.52 8.95
C GLY A 190 17.22 11.94 8.89
N THR A 191 17.51 11.11 7.89
CA THR A 191 18.84 10.52 7.71
C THR A 191 19.89 11.57 7.32
N LEU A 192 19.55 12.55 6.47
CA LEU A 192 20.45 13.64 6.11
C LEU A 192 20.75 14.54 7.30
N VAL A 193 19.73 14.94 8.05
CA VAL A 193 19.90 15.77 9.26
C VAL A 193 20.79 15.06 10.29
N GLN A 194 20.52 13.79 10.59
CA GLN A 194 21.33 12.99 11.51
C GLN A 194 22.78 12.78 11.01
N GLY A 195 22.96 12.68 9.68
CA GLY A 195 24.27 12.59 9.06
C GLY A 195 25.10 13.88 9.20
N MET A 196 24.46 15.04 9.06
CA MET A 196 25.09 16.36 9.12
C MET A 196 25.38 16.82 10.55
N PHE A 197 24.48 16.54 11.48
CA PHE A 197 24.55 17.01 12.87
C PHE A 197 24.72 15.83 13.83
N TYR A 198 25.93 15.67 14.38
CA TYR A 198 26.16 14.66 15.41
C TYR A 198 25.38 14.99 16.67
N GLY A 199 24.69 13.98 17.23
CA GLY A 199 23.89 14.14 18.45
C GLY A 199 22.41 14.48 18.22
N LEU A 200 21.96 14.66 16.97
CA LEU A 200 20.54 14.77 16.66
C LEU A 200 19.96 13.40 16.25
N SER A 201 19.02 12.90 17.05
CA SER A 201 18.28 11.65 16.77
C SER A 201 17.06 11.92 15.87
N ALA A 202 17.31 12.36 14.63
CA ALA A 202 16.23 12.68 13.69
C ALA A 202 15.83 11.50 12.80
N GLY A 203 16.75 10.57 12.53
CA GLY A 203 16.54 9.49 11.55
C GLY A 203 15.40 8.54 11.94
N TRP A 204 15.46 8.00 13.14
CA TRP A 204 14.44 7.04 13.61
C TRP A 204 13.09 7.69 13.92
N LEU A 205 13.10 8.94 14.41
CA LEU A 205 11.86 9.73 14.57
C LEU A 205 11.18 9.96 13.21
N CYS A 206 11.92 10.45 12.22
CA CYS A 206 11.38 10.68 10.88
C CYS A 206 10.92 9.37 10.21
N LEU A 207 11.62 8.26 10.45
CA LEU A 207 11.20 6.95 9.98
C LEU A 207 9.89 6.49 10.65
N SER A 208 9.70 6.76 11.95
CA SER A 208 8.45 6.47 12.65
C SER A 208 7.28 7.24 12.05
N ILE A 209 7.48 8.53 11.75
CA ILE A 209 6.50 9.40 11.09
C ILE A 209 6.20 8.89 9.67
N ALA A 210 7.24 8.48 8.93
CA ALA A 210 7.09 7.91 7.59
C ALA A 210 6.23 6.63 7.60
N LEU A 211 6.48 5.73 8.56
CA LEU A 211 5.68 4.50 8.74
C LEU A 211 4.24 4.83 9.11
N LEU A 212 3.99 5.83 9.97
CA LEU A 212 2.64 6.29 10.29
C LEU A 212 1.91 6.82 9.04
N PHE A 213 2.55 7.66 8.22
CA PHE A 213 1.94 8.15 6.98
C PHE A 213 1.58 7.01 6.02
N VAL A 214 2.47 6.03 5.86
CA VAL A 214 2.20 4.84 5.05
C VAL A 214 1.01 4.07 5.61
N GLN A 215 0.95 3.87 6.93
CA GLN A 215 -0.17 3.15 7.55
C GLN A 215 -1.50 3.88 7.40
N LEU A 216 -1.54 5.19 7.64
CA LEU A 216 -2.75 6.00 7.43
C LEU A 216 -3.22 5.91 5.98
N HIS A 217 -2.28 5.95 5.02
CA HIS A 217 -2.62 5.81 3.62
C HIS A 217 -3.21 4.42 3.29
N ILE A 218 -2.61 3.34 3.82
CA ILE A 218 -3.13 1.98 3.65
C ILE A 218 -4.51 1.84 4.29
N SER A 219 -4.68 2.37 5.50
CA SER A 219 -5.95 2.35 6.21
C SER A 219 -7.04 3.09 5.43
N ASN A 220 -6.72 4.26 4.87
CA ASN A 220 -7.62 5.00 4.01
C ASN A 220 -7.96 4.26 2.72
N GLN A 221 -6.98 3.59 2.08
CA GLN A 221 -7.25 2.76 0.89
C GLN A 221 -8.20 1.60 1.22
N ASN A 222 -7.96 0.88 2.32
CA ASN A 222 -8.84 -0.20 2.76
C ASN A 222 -10.26 0.28 3.07
N ALA A 223 -10.41 1.55 3.53
CA ALA A 223 -11.72 2.17 3.74
C ALA A 223 -12.51 2.42 2.44
N TYR A 224 -11.85 2.36 1.27
CA TYR A 224 -12.45 2.60 -0.05
C TYR A 224 -12.56 1.35 -0.92
N GLU A 225 -12.03 0.21 -0.50
CA GLU A 225 -12.17 -1.07 -1.19
C GLU A 225 -13.30 -1.91 -0.59
N ASP A 226 -14.00 -2.66 -1.43
CA ASP A 226 -14.93 -3.70 -1.00
C ASP A 226 -14.15 -5.01 -0.85
N GLU A 227 -14.12 -5.56 0.37
CA GLU A 227 -13.32 -6.74 0.72
C GLU A 227 -13.73 -7.99 -0.08
N LEU A 228 -15.00 -8.08 -0.48
CA LEU A 228 -15.54 -9.27 -1.13
C LEU A 228 -15.23 -9.27 -2.63
N SER A 229 -15.53 -8.18 -3.33
CA SER A 229 -15.32 -8.07 -4.78
C SER A 229 -13.91 -7.62 -5.17
N GLY A 230 -13.17 -6.96 -4.26
CA GLY A 230 -11.88 -6.33 -4.52
C GLY A 230 -11.98 -5.05 -5.36
N LEU A 231 -13.19 -4.59 -5.69
CA LEU A 231 -13.46 -3.32 -6.37
C LEU A 231 -13.49 -2.17 -5.35
N TYR A 232 -13.64 -0.94 -5.84
CA TYR A 232 -13.94 0.16 -4.94
C TYR A 232 -15.34 0.06 -4.37
N ASN A 233 -15.53 0.50 -3.12
CA ASN A 233 -16.82 0.46 -2.44
C ASN A 233 -17.67 1.72 -2.71
N ARG A 234 -18.92 1.72 -2.20
CA ARG A 234 -19.87 2.83 -2.31
C ARG A 234 -19.31 4.15 -1.78
N LYS A 235 -18.48 4.12 -0.73
CA LYS A 235 -17.90 5.34 -0.14
C LYS A 235 -16.95 6.04 -1.12
N TYR A 236 -16.13 5.28 -1.82
CA TYR A 236 -15.22 5.83 -2.83
C TYR A 236 -15.99 6.31 -4.07
N PHE A 237 -17.05 5.61 -4.45
CA PHE A 237 -17.94 6.01 -5.53
C PHE A 237 -18.53 7.40 -5.24
N VAL A 238 -19.14 7.62 -4.07
CA VAL A 238 -19.70 8.91 -3.68
C VAL A 238 -18.63 10.02 -3.69
N TRP A 239 -17.48 9.77 -3.07
CA TRP A 239 -16.37 10.72 -3.06
C TRP A 239 -15.89 11.09 -4.48
N MET A 240 -15.79 10.11 -5.39
CA MET A 240 -15.35 10.34 -6.77
C MET A 240 -16.36 11.19 -7.53
N VAL A 241 -17.64 10.88 -7.38
CA VAL A 241 -18.75 11.61 -7.99
C VAL A 241 -18.76 13.06 -7.51
N GLU A 242 -18.66 13.31 -6.20
CA GLU A 242 -18.57 14.66 -5.63
C GLU A 242 -17.36 15.44 -6.17
N LYS A 243 -16.21 14.79 -6.30
CA LYS A 243 -14.99 15.39 -6.84
C LYS A 243 -15.14 15.78 -8.31
N LEU A 244 -15.81 14.97 -9.11
CA LEU A 244 -16.04 15.23 -10.52
C LEU A 244 -17.00 16.41 -10.73
N THR A 245 -18.08 16.49 -9.94
CA THR A 245 -19.02 17.63 -9.98
C THR A 245 -18.45 18.94 -9.45
N GLY A 246 -17.54 18.87 -8.46
CA GLY A 246 -16.85 20.04 -7.94
C GLY A 246 -15.73 20.56 -8.88
N SER A 247 -15.42 19.85 -9.96
CA SER A 247 -14.41 20.28 -10.93
C SER A 247 -14.92 21.45 -11.77
N LYS A 248 -14.07 22.48 -11.98
CA LYS A 248 -14.35 23.56 -12.91
C LYS A 248 -14.16 23.16 -14.38
N LYS A 249 -13.58 21.99 -14.64
CA LYS A 249 -13.44 21.44 -15.99
C LYS A 249 -14.64 20.60 -16.32
N ASP A 250 -15.21 20.82 -17.48
CA ASP A 250 -16.28 20.00 -18.01
C ASP A 250 -15.69 18.71 -18.57
N HIS A 251 -16.20 17.59 -18.08
CA HIS A 251 -15.83 16.24 -18.54
C HIS A 251 -17.10 15.48 -18.90
N THR A 252 -17.03 14.65 -19.90
CA THR A 252 -18.08 13.69 -20.17
C THR A 252 -17.84 12.47 -19.28
N ILE A 253 -18.86 12.06 -18.52
CA ILE A 253 -18.82 10.82 -17.73
C ILE A 253 -19.77 9.83 -18.36
N GLY A 254 -19.24 8.67 -18.77
CA GLY A 254 -20.03 7.48 -19.03
C GLY A 254 -20.19 6.67 -17.75
N ALA A 255 -21.37 6.12 -17.52
CA ALA A 255 -21.59 5.22 -16.42
C ALA A 255 -22.42 4.00 -16.84
N ILE A 256 -22.10 2.84 -16.27
CA ILE A 256 -22.85 1.59 -16.38
C ILE A 256 -23.27 1.21 -14.96
N MET A 257 -24.58 1.07 -14.74
CA MET A 257 -25.15 0.41 -13.57
C MET A 257 -25.37 -1.05 -13.88
N MET A 258 -24.97 -1.95 -12.99
CA MET A 258 -25.03 -3.38 -13.22
C MET A 258 -25.48 -4.12 -11.97
N ASP A 259 -26.29 -5.17 -12.14
CA ASP A 259 -26.83 -6.02 -11.09
C ASP A 259 -26.70 -7.51 -11.49
N ILE A 260 -26.43 -8.39 -10.55
CA ILE A 260 -26.35 -9.85 -10.78
C ILE A 260 -27.78 -10.41 -10.87
N ASP A 261 -28.14 -10.96 -12.03
CA ASP A 261 -29.45 -11.55 -12.24
C ASP A 261 -29.69 -12.73 -11.29
N ARG A 262 -30.88 -12.76 -10.65
CA ARG A 262 -31.31 -13.83 -9.74
C ARG A 262 -30.32 -14.10 -8.58
N PHE A 263 -29.61 -13.09 -8.11
CA PHE A 263 -28.64 -13.25 -7.01
C PHE A 263 -29.27 -13.85 -5.75
N LYS A 264 -30.50 -13.45 -5.43
CA LYS A 264 -31.24 -14.06 -4.32
C LYS A 264 -31.44 -15.57 -4.53
N SER A 265 -31.79 -16.00 -5.75
CA SER A 265 -31.96 -17.44 -6.06
C SER A 265 -30.64 -18.21 -5.91
N ILE A 266 -29.50 -17.63 -6.28
CA ILE A 266 -28.18 -18.22 -6.05
C ILE A 266 -27.96 -18.43 -4.55
N ASN A 267 -28.28 -17.43 -3.72
CA ASN A 267 -28.15 -17.55 -2.27
C ASN A 267 -29.11 -18.60 -1.67
N ASP A 268 -30.37 -18.60 -2.13
CA ASP A 268 -31.42 -19.48 -1.58
C ASP A 268 -31.15 -20.95 -1.97
N GLU A 269 -30.64 -21.22 -3.17
CA GLU A 269 -30.41 -22.58 -3.69
C GLU A 269 -29.03 -23.14 -3.25
N PHE A 270 -27.95 -22.33 -3.28
CA PHE A 270 -26.59 -22.80 -3.06
C PHE A 270 -25.94 -22.27 -1.78
N GLY A 271 -26.63 -21.38 -1.05
CA GLY A 271 -26.12 -20.77 0.18
C GLY A 271 -25.29 -19.49 -0.04
N HIS A 272 -25.20 -18.68 1.01
CA HIS A 272 -24.51 -17.38 0.96
C HIS A 272 -23.04 -17.45 0.55
N SER A 273 -22.34 -18.55 0.86
CA SER A 273 -20.94 -18.72 0.45
C SER A 273 -20.76 -18.78 -1.08
N VAL A 274 -21.77 -19.32 -1.79
CA VAL A 274 -21.78 -19.39 -3.25
C VAL A 274 -22.21 -18.04 -3.84
N GLY A 275 -23.14 -17.32 -3.19
CA GLY A 275 -23.43 -15.94 -3.55
C GLY A 275 -22.21 -15.02 -3.39
N ASP A 276 -21.46 -15.18 -2.32
CA ASP A 276 -20.18 -14.48 -2.14
C ASP A 276 -19.16 -14.81 -3.26
N ASP A 277 -19.14 -16.07 -3.72
CA ASP A 277 -18.30 -16.49 -4.85
C ASP A 277 -18.76 -15.83 -6.16
N ALA A 278 -20.06 -15.67 -6.39
CA ALA A 278 -20.60 -14.95 -7.54
C ALA A 278 -20.16 -13.46 -7.54
N ILE A 279 -20.20 -12.80 -6.38
CA ILE A 279 -19.71 -11.42 -6.22
C ILE A 279 -18.22 -11.32 -6.51
N ARG A 280 -17.41 -12.26 -5.98
CA ARG A 280 -15.96 -12.32 -6.27
C ARG A 280 -15.68 -12.52 -7.76
N SER A 281 -16.49 -13.35 -8.40
CA SER A 281 -16.37 -13.64 -9.83
C SER A 281 -16.61 -12.39 -10.69
N ILE A 282 -17.68 -11.64 -10.40
CA ILE A 282 -17.95 -10.34 -11.06
C ILE A 282 -16.80 -9.37 -10.77
N GLY A 283 -16.37 -9.25 -9.52
CA GLY A 283 -15.25 -8.40 -9.15
C GLY A 283 -13.99 -8.72 -9.95
N TRP A 284 -13.65 -10.00 -10.11
CA TRP A 284 -12.52 -10.46 -10.90
C TRP A 284 -12.69 -10.13 -12.39
N ILE A 285 -13.88 -10.36 -12.97
CA ILE A 285 -14.17 -10.03 -14.37
C ILE A 285 -13.98 -8.53 -14.60
N LEU A 286 -14.57 -7.68 -13.76
CA LEU A 286 -14.50 -6.24 -13.91
C LEU A 286 -13.08 -5.71 -13.73
N MET A 287 -12.29 -6.24 -12.76
CA MET A 287 -10.88 -5.86 -12.59
C MET A 287 -10.01 -6.13 -13.83
N ASN A 288 -10.38 -7.13 -14.64
CA ASN A 288 -9.63 -7.46 -15.88
C ASN A 288 -10.09 -6.66 -17.11
N ILE A 289 -11.23 -5.96 -17.01
CA ILE A 289 -11.77 -5.13 -18.08
C ILE A 289 -11.40 -3.64 -17.87
N VAL A 290 -11.24 -3.22 -16.60
CA VAL A 290 -10.92 -1.83 -16.24
C VAL A 290 -9.61 -1.39 -16.88
N THR A 291 -9.65 -0.22 -17.55
CA THR A 291 -8.52 0.47 -18.16
C THR A 291 -8.17 1.75 -17.40
N ASP A 292 -7.24 2.53 -17.90
CA ASP A 292 -6.80 3.77 -17.25
C ASP A 292 -7.92 4.82 -17.06
N ASN A 293 -8.92 4.79 -17.94
CA ASN A 293 -10.05 5.74 -17.93
C ASN A 293 -11.31 5.15 -17.28
N THR A 294 -11.28 3.90 -16.83
CA THR A 294 -12.44 3.23 -16.22
C THR A 294 -12.21 2.91 -14.76
N VAL A 295 -13.24 3.09 -13.93
CA VAL A 295 -13.21 2.72 -12.51
C VAL A 295 -14.45 1.91 -12.19
N ALA A 296 -14.26 0.75 -11.55
CA ALA A 296 -15.35 -0.14 -11.16
C ALA A 296 -15.57 -0.12 -9.63
N PHE A 297 -16.84 -0.14 -9.25
CA PHE A 297 -17.31 -0.05 -7.87
C PHE A 297 -18.34 -1.13 -7.57
N ARG A 298 -18.38 -1.57 -6.32
CA ARG A 298 -19.53 -2.26 -5.75
C ARG A 298 -20.27 -1.29 -4.84
N VAL A 299 -21.53 -0.98 -5.17
CA VAL A 299 -22.31 0.05 -4.49
C VAL A 299 -23.42 -0.51 -3.60
N GLY A 300 -23.79 -1.77 -3.82
CA GLY A 300 -24.81 -2.50 -3.06
C GLY A 300 -24.45 -3.98 -2.89
N GLY A 301 -25.40 -4.80 -2.46
CA GLY A 301 -25.21 -6.24 -2.28
C GLY A 301 -24.73 -6.95 -3.55
N ASP A 302 -25.50 -6.85 -4.61
CA ASP A 302 -25.30 -7.41 -5.95
C ASP A 302 -25.18 -6.33 -7.04
N GLU A 303 -25.08 -5.05 -6.62
CA GLU A 303 -25.05 -3.89 -7.50
C GLU A 303 -23.61 -3.37 -7.69
N PHE A 304 -23.27 -3.11 -8.96
CA PHE A 304 -21.97 -2.59 -9.36
C PHE A 304 -22.13 -1.37 -10.27
N VAL A 305 -21.15 -0.48 -10.23
CA VAL A 305 -21.08 0.69 -11.13
C VAL A 305 -19.72 0.71 -11.80
N ILE A 306 -19.71 1.07 -13.08
CA ILE A 306 -18.47 1.39 -13.81
C ILE A 306 -18.57 2.83 -14.28
N LEU A 307 -17.58 3.63 -13.98
CA LEU A 307 -17.41 4.99 -14.53
C LEU A 307 -16.33 4.97 -15.60
N LEU A 308 -16.61 5.62 -16.73
CA LEU A 308 -15.66 5.89 -17.81
C LEU A 308 -15.49 7.39 -17.97
N MET A 309 -14.26 7.87 -17.83
CA MET A 309 -13.93 9.28 -18.04
C MET A 309 -13.80 9.57 -19.52
N ASP A 310 -14.43 10.68 -19.95
CA ASP A 310 -14.45 11.14 -21.34
C ASP A 310 -14.96 10.10 -22.37
N GLY A 311 -15.86 9.19 -21.91
CA GLY A 311 -16.44 8.13 -22.73
C GLY A 311 -17.66 8.57 -23.54
N THR A 312 -17.79 8.01 -24.73
CA THR A 312 -18.96 8.16 -25.60
C THR A 312 -20.01 7.08 -25.32
N GLU A 313 -21.21 7.25 -25.86
CA GLU A 313 -22.28 6.21 -25.78
C GLU A 313 -21.85 4.91 -26.47
N ALA A 314 -21.11 5.00 -27.57
CA ALA A 314 -20.54 3.84 -28.26
C ALA A 314 -19.52 3.08 -27.40
N ASP A 315 -18.69 3.81 -26.62
CA ASP A 315 -17.75 3.19 -25.68
C ASP A 315 -18.47 2.43 -24.57
N MET A 316 -19.60 2.97 -24.10
CA MET A 316 -20.45 2.30 -23.10
C MET A 316 -21.07 1.01 -23.66
N GLU A 317 -21.58 1.06 -24.88
CA GLU A 317 -22.16 -0.11 -25.55
C GLU A 317 -21.11 -1.21 -25.77
N GLN A 318 -19.91 -0.83 -26.23
CA GLN A 318 -18.80 -1.75 -26.39
C GLN A 318 -18.37 -2.37 -25.07
N LEU A 319 -18.30 -1.57 -24.00
CA LEU A 319 -17.93 -2.05 -22.65
C LEU A 319 -18.98 -3.05 -22.12
N CYS A 320 -20.29 -2.78 -22.31
CA CYS A 320 -21.36 -3.71 -21.99
C CYS A 320 -21.25 -5.04 -22.75
N SER A 321 -20.92 -4.97 -24.05
CA SER A 321 -20.67 -6.17 -24.88
C SER A 321 -19.49 -6.98 -24.32
N THR A 322 -18.37 -6.31 -24.02
CA THR A 322 -17.18 -6.95 -23.44
C THR A 322 -17.48 -7.63 -22.11
N ILE A 323 -18.27 -6.98 -21.23
CA ILE A 323 -18.69 -7.57 -19.96
C ILE A 323 -19.49 -8.85 -20.18
N ASN A 324 -20.51 -8.80 -21.06
CA ASN A 324 -21.33 -9.97 -21.37
C ASN A 324 -20.51 -11.13 -21.97
N GLU A 325 -19.54 -10.84 -22.85
CA GLU A 325 -18.62 -11.84 -23.42
C GLU A 325 -17.78 -12.50 -22.33
N ARG A 326 -17.20 -11.72 -21.42
CA ARG A 326 -16.40 -12.24 -20.30
C ARG A 326 -17.22 -13.05 -19.30
N VAL A 327 -18.46 -12.63 -19.01
CA VAL A 327 -19.39 -13.41 -18.19
C VAL A 327 -19.74 -14.73 -18.87
N SER A 328 -19.99 -14.72 -20.19
CA SER A 328 -20.25 -15.93 -20.96
C SER A 328 -19.04 -16.88 -21.01
N GLU A 329 -17.84 -16.35 -21.18
CA GLU A 329 -16.60 -17.12 -21.13
C GLU A 329 -16.39 -17.75 -19.75
N PHE A 330 -16.57 -16.98 -18.67
CA PHE A 330 -16.50 -17.46 -17.30
C PHE A 330 -17.46 -18.66 -17.07
N ASN A 331 -18.71 -18.57 -17.51
CA ASN A 331 -19.68 -19.65 -17.35
C ASN A 331 -19.26 -20.94 -18.09
N LYS A 332 -18.50 -20.83 -19.18
CA LYS A 332 -18.03 -22.01 -19.96
C LYS A 332 -16.78 -22.67 -19.34
N THR A 333 -15.95 -21.87 -18.67
CA THR A 333 -14.61 -22.34 -18.23
C THR A 333 -14.56 -22.74 -16.77
N GLU A 334 -15.33 -22.09 -15.88
CA GLU A 334 -15.14 -22.23 -14.42
C GLU A 334 -15.99 -23.33 -13.77
N GLY A 335 -16.94 -23.92 -14.48
CA GLY A 335 -17.73 -25.09 -14.00
C GLY A 335 -18.46 -24.84 -12.66
N LYS A 336 -18.93 -23.61 -12.42
CA LYS A 336 -19.64 -23.23 -11.21
C LYS A 336 -21.03 -23.88 -11.15
N PRO A 337 -21.61 -24.10 -9.94
CA PRO A 337 -22.96 -24.69 -9.81
C PRO A 337 -24.08 -23.73 -10.24
N TYR A 338 -23.76 -22.46 -10.52
CA TYR A 338 -24.66 -21.40 -10.96
C TYR A 338 -24.23 -20.82 -12.32
N LEU A 339 -25.17 -20.23 -13.02
CA LEU A 339 -24.90 -19.45 -14.24
C LEU A 339 -24.88 -17.97 -13.86
N LEU A 340 -23.72 -17.32 -14.07
CA LEU A 340 -23.58 -15.90 -13.87
C LEU A 340 -24.24 -15.15 -15.03
N SER A 341 -25.07 -14.18 -14.71
CA SER A 341 -25.72 -13.28 -15.68
C SER A 341 -25.87 -11.91 -15.03
N VAL A 342 -25.80 -10.86 -15.83
CA VAL A 342 -25.89 -9.48 -15.33
C VAL A 342 -26.82 -8.65 -16.19
N SER A 343 -27.63 -7.81 -15.57
CA SER A 343 -28.41 -6.75 -16.22
C SER A 343 -27.67 -5.44 -16.10
N MET A 344 -27.62 -4.65 -17.19
CA MET A 344 -26.83 -3.42 -17.27
C MET A 344 -27.64 -2.28 -17.89
N GLY A 345 -27.63 -1.10 -17.24
CA GLY A 345 -28.09 0.15 -17.81
C GLY A 345 -26.90 1.12 -17.99
N TYR A 346 -26.81 1.81 -19.10
CA TYR A 346 -25.74 2.79 -19.32
C TYR A 346 -26.25 4.13 -19.83
N SER A 347 -25.49 5.18 -19.56
CA SER A 347 -25.73 6.53 -20.06
C SER A 347 -24.45 7.38 -19.98
N THR A 348 -24.45 8.48 -20.71
CA THR A 348 -23.39 9.50 -20.63
C THR A 348 -23.96 10.83 -20.17
N SER A 349 -23.16 11.63 -19.47
CA SER A 349 -23.54 12.97 -19.03
C SER A 349 -22.33 13.90 -18.95
N GLN A 350 -22.60 15.20 -19.09
CA GLN A 350 -21.61 16.26 -18.80
C GLN A 350 -21.55 16.50 -17.28
N THR A 351 -20.35 16.75 -16.74
CA THR A 351 -20.17 16.99 -15.30
C THR A 351 -20.68 18.34 -14.83
N VAL A 352 -20.65 19.35 -15.72
CA VAL A 352 -21.10 20.70 -15.42
C VAL A 352 -22.59 20.86 -15.78
N GLY A 353 -23.40 21.32 -14.82
CA GLY A 353 -24.81 21.63 -15.03
C GLY A 353 -25.79 20.44 -14.94
N THR A 354 -25.30 19.23 -14.70
CA THR A 354 -26.17 18.04 -14.55
C THR A 354 -26.27 17.64 -13.08
N SER A 355 -27.49 17.38 -12.58
CA SER A 355 -27.68 16.72 -11.30
C SER A 355 -27.27 15.26 -11.42
N LEU A 356 -26.20 14.88 -10.72
CA LEU A 356 -25.73 13.49 -10.71
C LEU A 356 -26.76 12.54 -10.11
N ASP A 357 -27.55 12.99 -9.15
CA ASP A 357 -28.66 12.17 -8.60
C ASP A 357 -29.67 11.83 -9.69
N HIS A 358 -30.00 12.80 -10.56
CA HIS A 358 -30.88 12.53 -11.70
C HIS A 358 -30.23 11.58 -12.73
N PHE A 359 -28.94 11.75 -12.98
CA PHE A 359 -28.19 10.86 -13.88
C PHE A 359 -28.14 9.42 -13.39
N PHE A 360 -27.84 9.22 -12.11
CA PHE A 360 -27.84 7.87 -11.53
C PHE A 360 -29.22 7.26 -11.42
N HIS A 361 -30.25 8.07 -11.16
CA HIS A 361 -31.65 7.60 -11.21
C HIS A 361 -32.04 7.11 -12.61
N GLN A 362 -31.61 7.81 -13.68
CA GLN A 362 -31.85 7.38 -15.05
C GLN A 362 -31.11 6.05 -15.38
N LEU A 363 -29.88 5.88 -14.87
CA LEU A 363 -29.12 4.64 -15.02
C LEU A 363 -29.81 3.46 -14.36
N ASP A 364 -30.28 3.66 -13.13
CA ASP A 364 -31.01 2.65 -12.37
C ASP A 364 -32.29 2.24 -13.10
N GLN A 365 -33.05 3.21 -13.61
CA GLN A 365 -34.24 2.95 -14.41
C GLN A 365 -33.93 2.12 -15.66
N LYS A 366 -32.90 2.47 -16.43
CA LYS A 366 -32.47 1.72 -17.63
C LYS A 366 -32.03 0.29 -17.30
N MET A 367 -31.33 0.11 -16.20
CA MET A 367 -30.94 -1.23 -15.72
C MET A 367 -32.17 -2.06 -15.36
N TYR A 368 -33.12 -1.46 -14.64
CA TYR A 368 -34.34 -2.13 -14.24
C TYR A 368 -35.21 -2.53 -15.43
N GLU A 369 -35.32 -1.68 -16.47
CA GLU A 369 -35.99 -1.99 -17.73
C GLU A 369 -35.36 -3.20 -18.43
N GLN A 370 -34.01 -3.25 -18.50
CA GLN A 370 -33.31 -4.42 -19.05
C GLN A 370 -33.55 -5.69 -18.22
N LYS A 371 -33.55 -5.57 -16.90
CA LYS A 371 -33.85 -6.68 -15.99
C LYS A 371 -35.24 -7.22 -16.23
N ALA A 372 -36.25 -6.35 -16.37
CA ALA A 372 -37.64 -6.73 -16.66
C ALA A 372 -37.77 -7.45 -18.03
N LEU A 373 -37.11 -6.94 -19.08
CA LEU A 373 -37.13 -7.57 -20.41
C LEU A 373 -36.50 -8.97 -20.44
N ARG A 374 -35.46 -9.21 -19.61
CA ARG A 374 -34.83 -10.53 -19.50
C ARG A 374 -35.69 -11.54 -18.77
N TYR A 375 -36.44 -11.10 -17.75
CA TYR A 375 -37.39 -11.99 -17.05
C TYR A 375 -38.59 -12.35 -17.94
N ALA A 376 -39.11 -11.37 -18.69
CA ALA A 376 -40.24 -11.61 -19.60
C ALA A 376 -39.91 -12.52 -20.80
N LYS A 377 -38.67 -12.71 -21.21
CA LYS A 377 -38.25 -13.61 -22.30
C LYS A 377 -38.03 -15.07 -21.89
N LYS A 378 -38.08 -15.37 -20.57
CA LYS A 378 -37.83 -16.72 -20.03
C LYS A 378 -39.08 -17.42 -19.48
N ASP A 379 -40.21 -16.71 -19.42
CA ASP A 379 -41.57 -17.27 -19.24
C ASP A 379 -42.20 -17.54 -20.63
#